data_b2f90ed4fef38b0472b11eef918ff7e1
#
_entry.id   b2f90ed4fef38b0472b11eef918ff7e1
#
_cell.length_a   1.000
_cell.length_b   1.000
_cell.length_c   1.000
_cell.angle_alpha   90.00
_cell.angle_beta   90.00
_cell.angle_gamma   90.00
#
_symmetry.space_group_name_H-M   'P 1'
#
loop_
_entity.id
_entity.type
_entity.pdbx_description
1 polymer ?
#
loop_
_entity_poly.entity_id
_entity_poly.type
_entity_poly.pdbx_seq_one_letter_code
_entity_poly.pdbx_strand_id
1 'polypeptide(L)'
;MSKPWIKQYPNHLQGEMDSIDDVTITDLLESAANKYDSKVAFFSFNSSINFKMTSLMSKRLAAYLQYLGVTKNSKIAIMLPNLLTYPITLFGSYYCGATVINVNPLFKSREIKHLLVDSEAEYIFVLDKFYEELKPCIPDSKLKKIIICRINDMLNPFMKLII
;
A
#
# COMPACT_ATOMS: atom_id res chain seq x y z
N MET A 1 36.87 7.85 -0.26
CA MET A 1 36.88 6.87 -1.38
C MET A 1 36.57 7.59 -2.68
N SER A 2 37.29 7.29 -3.79
CA SER A 2 36.96 7.88 -5.09
C SER A 2 35.63 7.31 -5.60
N LYS A 3 34.76 8.17 -6.14
CA LYS A 3 33.46 7.81 -6.74
C LYS A 3 33.60 7.82 -8.26
N PRO A 4 34.14 6.76 -8.89
CA PRO A 4 34.52 6.78 -10.33
C PRO A 4 33.30 6.97 -11.25
N TRP A 5 32.10 6.60 -10.80
CA TRP A 5 30.84 6.75 -11.54
C TRP A 5 30.43 8.20 -11.76
N ILE A 6 30.83 9.14 -10.89
CA ILE A 6 30.50 10.57 -11.03
C ILE A 6 31.01 11.14 -12.38
N LYS A 7 32.14 10.64 -12.89
CA LYS A 7 32.70 11.05 -14.18
C LYS A 7 31.81 10.70 -15.38
N GLN A 8 30.89 9.77 -15.19
CA GLN A 8 29.91 9.34 -16.20
C GLN A 8 28.58 10.10 -16.13
N TYR A 9 28.42 10.96 -15.16
CA TYR A 9 27.17 11.73 -15.02
C TYR A 9 27.14 12.87 -16.05
N PRO A 10 25.97 13.15 -16.64
CA PRO A 10 25.77 14.36 -17.42
C PRO A 10 26.09 15.62 -16.59
N ASN A 11 26.62 16.66 -17.23
CA ASN A 11 27.07 17.88 -16.56
C ASN A 11 25.99 18.62 -15.73
N HIS A 12 24.69 18.33 -15.97
CA HIS A 12 23.58 18.93 -15.25
C HIS A 12 23.17 18.13 -13.99
N LEU A 13 23.79 16.98 -13.74
CA LEU A 13 23.54 16.20 -12.54
C LEU A 13 24.66 16.45 -11.51
N GLN A 14 24.23 16.71 -10.28
CA GLN A 14 25.15 16.82 -9.16
C GLN A 14 25.69 15.43 -8.79
N GLY A 15 26.96 15.36 -8.44
CA GLY A 15 27.61 14.11 -8.02
C GLY A 15 27.18 13.62 -6.63
N GLU A 16 26.55 14.48 -5.86
CA GLU A 16 25.99 14.19 -4.52
C GLU A 16 24.59 14.78 -4.43
N MET A 17 23.72 14.09 -3.72
CA MET A 17 22.39 14.64 -3.41
C MET A 17 22.55 15.68 -2.29
N ASP A 18 21.82 16.78 -2.40
CA ASP A 18 21.62 17.70 -1.27
C ASP A 18 20.95 16.96 -0.10
N SER A 19 21.10 17.51 1.09
CA SER A 19 20.40 16.97 2.26
C SER A 19 18.89 16.90 1.95
N ILE A 20 18.32 15.71 2.08
CA ILE A 20 16.88 15.55 1.96
C ILE A 20 16.29 15.92 3.32
N ASP A 21 15.33 16.85 3.33
CA ASP A 21 14.55 17.12 4.53
C ASP A 21 13.88 15.84 5.02
N ASP A 22 13.70 15.71 6.33
CA ASP A 22 13.02 14.57 6.97
C ASP A 22 11.52 14.58 6.65
N VAL A 23 11.18 14.27 5.39
CA VAL A 23 9.80 14.22 4.87
C VAL A 23 9.36 12.77 4.76
N THR A 24 8.26 12.43 5.41
CA THR A 24 7.67 11.10 5.31
C THR A 24 6.80 10.94 4.05
N ILE A 25 6.54 9.70 3.64
CA ILE A 25 5.61 9.42 2.52
C ILE A 25 4.19 9.96 2.83
N THR A 26 3.78 9.95 4.10
CA THR A 26 2.49 10.51 4.51
C THR A 26 2.47 12.04 4.42
N ASP A 27 3.58 12.73 4.70
CA ASP A 27 3.69 14.19 4.52
C ASP A 27 3.60 14.57 3.04
N LEU A 28 4.16 13.77 2.13
CA LEU A 28 4.00 13.97 0.70
C LEU A 28 2.53 13.87 0.26
N LEU A 29 1.79 12.86 0.78
CA LEU A 29 0.36 12.75 0.51
C LEU A 29 -0.43 13.94 1.07
N GLU A 30 -0.13 14.38 2.30
CA GLU A 30 -0.80 15.55 2.91
C GLU A 30 -0.54 16.83 2.10
N SER A 31 0.71 17.06 1.73
CA SER A 31 1.07 18.19 0.88
C SER A 31 0.34 18.16 -0.46
N ALA A 32 0.27 16.99 -1.09
CA ALA A 32 -0.47 16.82 -2.34
C ALA A 32 -1.99 17.01 -2.14
N ALA A 33 -2.56 16.50 -1.04
CA ALA A 33 -3.97 16.63 -0.71
C ALA A 33 -4.36 18.11 -0.44
N ASN A 34 -3.46 18.89 0.15
CA ASN A 34 -3.67 20.31 0.38
C ASN A 34 -3.51 21.14 -0.91
N LYS A 35 -2.52 20.82 -1.76
CA LYS A 35 -2.21 21.58 -2.97
C LYS A 35 -3.10 21.23 -4.16
N TYR A 36 -3.55 19.97 -4.27
CA TYR A 36 -4.26 19.42 -5.43
C TYR A 36 -5.57 18.73 -5.03
N ASP A 37 -6.23 19.20 -4.00
CA ASP A 37 -7.35 18.58 -3.28
C ASP A 37 -8.39 17.88 -4.17
N SER A 38 -8.87 18.57 -5.21
CA SER A 38 -9.90 18.12 -6.14
C SER A 38 -9.37 17.34 -7.35
N LYS A 39 -8.03 17.37 -7.60
CA LYS A 39 -7.45 16.64 -8.74
C LYS A 39 -7.51 15.14 -8.51
N VAL A 40 -7.79 14.41 -9.58
CA VAL A 40 -7.76 12.93 -9.56
C VAL A 40 -6.35 12.45 -9.22
N ALA A 41 -6.25 11.64 -8.18
CA ALA A 41 -5.02 11.00 -7.74
C ALA A 41 -4.88 9.60 -8.33
N PHE A 42 -5.96 8.82 -8.34
CA PHE A 42 -5.99 7.45 -8.86
C PHE A 42 -7.25 7.18 -9.65
N PHE A 43 -7.12 6.34 -10.66
CA PHE A 43 -8.21 5.92 -11.53
C PHE A 43 -8.16 4.41 -11.78
N SER A 44 -9.29 3.74 -11.66
CA SER A 44 -9.43 2.30 -11.94
C SER A 44 -10.89 1.95 -12.21
N PHE A 45 -11.16 1.08 -13.19
CA PHE A 45 -12.51 0.61 -13.53
C PHE A 45 -13.55 1.74 -13.67
N ASN A 46 -13.21 2.75 -14.45
CA ASN A 46 -14.05 3.93 -14.66
C ASN A 46 -14.52 4.64 -13.39
N SER A 47 -13.79 4.46 -12.32
CA SER A 47 -13.94 5.14 -11.04
C SER A 47 -12.64 5.87 -10.69
N SER A 48 -12.73 6.97 -9.96
CA SER A 48 -11.57 7.77 -9.59
C SER A 48 -11.68 8.26 -8.15
N ILE A 49 -10.54 8.56 -7.56
CA ILE A 49 -10.43 9.19 -6.26
C ILE A 49 -9.45 10.37 -6.35
N ASN A 50 -9.80 11.51 -5.75
CA ASN A 50 -8.93 12.68 -5.70
C ASN A 50 -7.94 12.61 -4.53
N PHE A 51 -6.94 13.52 -4.50
CA PHE A 51 -5.92 13.54 -3.45
C PHE A 51 -6.51 13.74 -2.05
N LYS A 52 -7.46 14.67 -1.89
CA LYS A 52 -8.12 14.93 -0.61
C LYS A 52 -8.84 13.70 -0.06
N MET A 53 -9.61 13.02 -0.91
CA MET A 53 -10.34 11.83 -0.50
C MET A 53 -9.40 10.65 -0.25
N THR A 54 -8.30 10.53 -0.99
CA THR A 54 -7.25 9.52 -0.74
C THR A 54 -6.67 9.70 0.67
N SER A 55 -6.25 10.92 1.04
CA SER A 55 -5.75 11.20 2.40
C SER A 55 -6.82 10.90 3.46
N LEU A 56 -8.05 11.39 3.28
CA LEU A 56 -9.14 11.17 4.24
C LEU A 56 -9.42 9.67 4.47
N MET A 57 -9.56 8.89 3.40
CA MET A 57 -9.87 7.46 3.51
C MET A 57 -8.69 6.67 4.09
N SER A 58 -7.46 7.04 3.74
CA SER A 58 -6.26 6.43 4.33
C SER A 58 -6.17 6.67 5.84
N LYS A 59 -6.49 7.88 6.30
CA LYS A 59 -6.55 8.20 7.75
C LYS A 59 -7.64 7.43 8.47
N ARG A 60 -8.81 7.28 7.85
CA ARG A 60 -9.89 6.45 8.41
C ARG A 60 -9.48 4.98 8.53
N LEU A 61 -8.82 4.46 7.50
CA LEU A 61 -8.28 3.11 7.54
C LEU A 61 -7.20 2.98 8.62
N ALA A 62 -6.30 3.96 8.76
CA ALA A 62 -5.29 3.96 9.81
C ALA A 62 -5.92 3.89 11.21
N ALA A 63 -6.96 4.67 11.48
CA ALA A 63 -7.69 4.62 12.74
C ALA A 63 -8.29 3.23 13.00
N TYR A 64 -8.84 2.57 11.98
CA TYR A 64 -9.33 1.21 12.08
C TYR A 64 -8.21 0.20 12.34
N LEU A 65 -7.08 0.32 11.63
CA LEU A 65 -5.90 -0.54 11.85
C LEU A 65 -5.33 -0.39 13.26
N GLN A 66 -5.26 0.83 13.78
CA GLN A 66 -4.88 1.08 15.18
C GLN A 66 -5.84 0.44 16.17
N TYR A 67 -7.15 0.52 15.92
CA TYR A 67 -8.16 -0.21 16.70
C TYR A 67 -7.94 -1.72 16.67
N LEU A 68 -7.47 -2.29 15.56
CA LEU A 68 -7.10 -3.71 15.45
C LEU A 68 -5.74 -4.04 16.11
N GLY A 69 -5.06 -3.06 16.70
CA GLY A 69 -3.78 -3.24 17.37
C GLY A 69 -2.53 -3.05 16.50
N VAL A 70 -2.67 -2.47 15.30
CA VAL A 70 -1.52 -2.13 14.44
C VAL A 70 -0.72 -1.00 15.07
N THR A 71 0.60 -1.16 15.11
CA THR A 71 1.57 -0.18 15.62
C THR A 71 2.69 0.04 14.60
N LYS A 72 3.61 0.96 14.90
CA LYS A 72 4.81 1.22 14.07
C LYS A 72 5.73 -0.01 13.90
N ASN A 73 5.60 -1.02 14.74
CA ASN A 73 6.41 -2.25 14.64
C ASN A 73 5.67 -3.37 13.89
N SER A 74 4.39 -3.15 13.55
CA SER A 74 3.58 -4.13 12.83
C SER A 74 4.01 -4.25 11.37
N LYS A 75 3.84 -5.44 10.81
CA LYS A 75 4.13 -5.76 9.42
C LYS A 75 2.83 -6.12 8.72
N ILE A 76 2.51 -5.40 7.65
CA ILE A 76 1.26 -5.52 6.90
C ILE A 76 1.57 -5.96 5.47
N ALA A 77 1.07 -7.12 5.06
CA ALA A 77 1.11 -7.58 3.69
C ALA A 77 -0.06 -6.99 2.89
N ILE A 78 0.20 -6.56 1.65
CA ILE A 78 -0.83 -6.09 0.72
C ILE A 78 -0.79 -6.95 -0.54
N MET A 79 -1.78 -7.82 -0.68
CA MET A 79 -1.98 -8.71 -1.83
C MET A 79 -3.18 -8.25 -2.65
N LEU A 80 -3.06 -7.04 -3.19
CA LEU A 80 -4.09 -6.38 -3.99
C LEU A 80 -3.54 -6.01 -5.36
N PRO A 81 -4.33 -6.17 -6.45
CA PRO A 81 -3.99 -5.60 -7.74
C PRO A 81 -4.17 -4.08 -7.72
N ASN A 82 -3.91 -3.43 -8.87
CA ASN A 82 -4.02 -1.98 -9.04
C ASN A 82 -5.50 -1.52 -9.03
N LEU A 83 -6.10 -1.54 -7.85
CA LEU A 83 -7.46 -1.06 -7.54
C LEU A 83 -7.37 0.23 -6.74
N LEU A 84 -8.49 0.98 -6.64
CA LEU A 84 -8.55 2.18 -5.80
C LEU A 84 -8.34 1.88 -4.30
N THR A 85 -8.62 0.64 -3.87
CA THR A 85 -8.33 0.16 -2.51
C THR A 85 -6.84 0.09 -2.20
N TYR A 86 -5.99 -0.21 -3.21
CA TYR A 86 -4.55 -0.37 -3.01
C TYR A 86 -3.87 0.89 -2.42
N PRO A 87 -3.97 2.09 -3.02
CA PRO A 87 -3.34 3.29 -2.44
C PRO A 87 -3.90 3.63 -1.06
N ILE A 88 -5.19 3.37 -0.78
CA ILE A 88 -5.78 3.62 0.53
C ILE A 88 -5.18 2.68 1.58
N THR A 89 -5.01 1.38 1.26
CA THR A 89 -4.38 0.42 2.18
C THR A 89 -2.91 0.74 2.40
N LEU A 90 -2.19 1.13 1.35
CA LEU A 90 -0.78 1.50 1.41
C LEU A 90 -0.57 2.70 2.34
N PHE A 91 -1.22 3.82 2.05
CA PHE A 91 -1.09 5.04 2.87
C PHE A 91 -1.68 4.87 4.26
N GLY A 92 -2.80 4.14 4.41
CA GLY A 92 -3.37 3.82 5.71
C GLY A 92 -2.40 3.05 6.61
N SER A 93 -1.65 2.11 6.04
CA SER A 93 -0.59 1.38 6.74
C SER A 93 0.58 2.29 7.12
N TYR A 94 0.99 3.20 6.24
CA TYR A 94 2.05 4.17 6.52
C TYR A 94 1.65 5.19 7.60
N TYR A 95 0.38 5.61 7.67
CA TYR A 95 -0.11 6.45 8.78
C TYR A 95 -0.02 5.76 10.14
N CYS A 96 -0.01 4.43 10.20
CA CYS A 96 0.26 3.67 11.41
C CYS A 96 1.77 3.52 11.71
N GLY A 97 2.65 3.95 10.80
CA GLY A 97 4.09 3.69 10.85
C GLY A 97 4.45 2.22 10.59
N ALA A 98 3.53 1.41 10.08
CA ALA A 98 3.74 0.00 9.84
C ALA A 98 4.66 -0.27 8.64
N THR A 99 5.39 -1.39 8.69
CA THR A 99 6.14 -1.88 7.54
C THR A 99 5.18 -2.54 6.54
N VAL A 100 5.22 -2.12 5.29
CA VAL A 100 4.39 -2.70 4.23
C VAL A 100 5.18 -3.70 3.40
N ILE A 101 4.59 -4.88 3.19
CA ILE A 101 5.11 -5.96 2.34
C ILE A 101 4.17 -6.10 1.14
N ASN A 102 4.64 -5.74 -0.05
CA ASN A 102 3.87 -5.93 -1.27
C ASN A 102 3.95 -7.38 -1.73
N VAL A 103 2.79 -8.01 -1.90
CA VAL A 103 2.64 -9.39 -2.36
C VAL A 103 2.05 -9.38 -3.76
N ASN A 104 2.72 -10.02 -4.71
CA ASN A 104 2.14 -10.16 -6.04
C ASN A 104 0.84 -10.99 -5.96
N PRO A 105 -0.33 -10.45 -6.39
CA PRO A 105 -1.60 -11.17 -6.31
C PRO A 105 -1.63 -12.45 -7.17
N LEU A 106 -0.71 -12.61 -8.12
CA LEU A 106 -0.62 -13.80 -8.97
C LEU A 106 0.24 -14.92 -8.36
N PHE A 107 0.86 -14.69 -7.20
CA PHE A 107 1.61 -15.72 -6.50
C PHE A 107 0.72 -16.90 -6.12
N LYS A 108 1.31 -18.11 -6.20
CA LYS A 108 0.68 -19.32 -5.72
C LYS A 108 1.00 -19.55 -4.24
N SER A 109 0.27 -20.45 -3.62
CA SER A 109 0.37 -20.73 -2.18
C SER A 109 1.80 -20.93 -1.70
N ARG A 110 2.68 -21.60 -2.50
CA ARG A 110 4.08 -21.80 -2.13
C ARG A 110 4.86 -20.49 -1.98
N GLU A 111 4.68 -19.56 -2.91
CA GLU A 111 5.37 -18.28 -2.92
C GLU A 111 4.82 -17.37 -1.80
N ILE A 112 3.49 -17.38 -1.63
CA ILE A 112 2.81 -16.65 -0.55
C ILE A 112 3.30 -17.14 0.81
N LYS A 113 3.36 -18.46 1.02
CA LYS A 113 3.85 -19.06 2.26
C LYS A 113 5.28 -18.59 2.56
N HIS A 114 6.19 -18.70 1.60
CA HIS A 114 7.58 -18.26 1.76
C HIS A 114 7.64 -16.81 2.19
N LEU A 115 6.92 -15.92 1.49
CA LEU A 115 6.91 -14.50 1.78
C LEU A 115 6.33 -14.18 3.17
N LEU A 116 5.23 -14.83 3.57
CA LEU A 116 4.61 -14.61 4.88
C LEU A 116 5.49 -15.10 6.04
N VAL A 117 6.19 -16.22 5.86
CA VAL A 117 7.12 -16.75 6.85
C VAL A 117 8.35 -15.85 6.98
N ASP A 118 8.94 -15.45 5.86
CA ASP A 118 10.15 -14.62 5.83
C ASP A 118 9.88 -13.20 6.35
N SER A 119 8.80 -12.58 5.92
CA SER A 119 8.43 -11.23 6.34
C SER A 119 7.88 -11.17 7.77
N GLU A 120 7.35 -12.28 8.30
CA GLU A 120 6.61 -12.33 9.56
C GLU A 120 5.40 -11.36 9.59
N ALA A 121 4.71 -11.20 8.46
CA ALA A 121 3.54 -10.33 8.38
C ALA A 121 2.46 -10.74 9.38
N GLU A 122 1.92 -9.76 10.11
CA GLU A 122 0.88 -9.98 11.13
C GLU A 122 -0.53 -9.69 10.60
N TYR A 123 -0.61 -8.85 9.58
CA TYR A 123 -1.87 -8.43 8.94
C TYR A 123 -1.71 -8.60 7.44
N ILE A 124 -2.81 -8.92 6.75
CA ILE A 124 -2.82 -8.97 5.29
C ILE A 124 -4.11 -8.41 4.74
N PHE A 125 -3.98 -7.54 3.73
CA PHE A 125 -5.07 -7.19 2.83
C PHE A 125 -5.00 -8.11 1.62
N VAL A 126 -6.10 -8.77 1.30
CA VAL A 126 -6.19 -9.70 0.16
C VAL A 126 -7.49 -9.48 -0.60
N LEU A 127 -7.42 -9.54 -1.94
CA LEU A 127 -8.63 -9.57 -2.73
C LEU A 127 -9.32 -10.93 -2.57
N ASP A 128 -10.65 -10.94 -2.47
CA ASP A 128 -11.47 -12.15 -2.28
C ASP A 128 -11.13 -13.28 -3.24
N LYS A 129 -10.85 -12.95 -4.53
CA LYS A 129 -10.44 -13.91 -5.57
C LYS A 129 -9.16 -14.68 -5.24
N PHE A 130 -8.27 -14.11 -4.43
CA PHE A 130 -6.97 -14.71 -4.11
C PHE A 130 -6.94 -15.36 -2.72
N TYR A 131 -8.06 -15.33 -2.01
CA TYR A 131 -8.14 -15.89 -0.66
C TYR A 131 -7.88 -17.40 -0.63
N GLU A 132 -8.33 -18.15 -1.64
CA GLU A 132 -8.12 -19.60 -1.69
C GLU A 132 -6.62 -19.96 -1.83
N GLU A 133 -5.81 -19.14 -2.48
CA GLU A 133 -4.35 -19.32 -2.54
C GLU A 133 -3.66 -18.93 -1.21
N LEU A 134 -4.21 -17.99 -0.47
CA LEU A 134 -3.71 -17.58 0.85
C LEU A 134 -4.04 -18.59 1.94
N LYS A 135 -5.23 -19.18 1.91
CA LYS A 135 -5.80 -20.02 2.97
C LYS A 135 -4.87 -21.15 3.48
N PRO A 136 -4.20 -21.94 2.61
CA PRO A 136 -3.28 -22.99 3.05
C PRO A 136 -2.00 -22.43 3.70
N CYS A 137 -1.70 -21.14 3.56
CA CYS A 137 -0.50 -20.52 4.12
C CYS A 137 -0.71 -19.98 5.54
N ILE A 138 -1.97 -19.83 5.98
CA ILE A 138 -2.31 -19.22 7.27
C ILE A 138 -1.72 -19.99 8.47
N PRO A 139 -1.81 -21.33 8.55
CA PRO A 139 -1.33 -22.08 9.73
C PRO A 139 0.16 -21.90 10.02
N ASP A 140 0.97 -21.67 8.98
CA ASP A 140 2.42 -21.53 9.09
C ASP A 140 2.89 -20.08 9.22
N SER A 141 1.96 -19.13 9.20
CA SER A 141 2.23 -17.68 9.23
C SER A 141 2.04 -17.08 10.63
N LYS A 142 2.49 -15.83 10.81
CA LYS A 142 2.21 -15.01 11.99
C LYS A 142 0.95 -14.13 11.84
N LEU A 143 0.11 -14.39 10.84
CA LEU A 143 -1.07 -13.59 10.56
C LEU A 143 -2.06 -13.59 11.75
N LYS A 144 -2.33 -12.40 12.26
CA LYS A 144 -3.33 -12.13 13.31
C LYS A 144 -4.69 -11.76 12.73
N LYS A 145 -4.70 -11.06 11.59
CA LYS A 145 -5.92 -10.58 10.91
C LYS A 145 -5.76 -10.63 9.40
N ILE A 146 -6.83 -11.02 8.73
CA ILE A 146 -6.96 -11.02 7.27
C ILE A 146 -8.10 -10.08 6.92
N ILE A 147 -7.81 -9.06 6.12
CA ILE A 147 -8.78 -8.08 5.65
C ILE A 147 -9.08 -8.39 4.18
N ILE A 148 -10.29 -8.87 3.93
CA ILE A 148 -10.72 -9.21 2.58
C ILE A 148 -11.26 -7.97 1.90
N CYS A 149 -10.69 -7.63 0.75
CA CYS A 149 -11.14 -6.57 -0.14
C CYS A 149 -11.86 -7.17 -1.35
N ARG A 150 -12.80 -6.41 -1.92
CA ARG A 150 -13.53 -6.80 -3.13
C ARG A 150 -13.27 -5.78 -4.24
N ILE A 151 -13.34 -6.23 -5.49
CA ILE A 151 -13.16 -5.34 -6.64
C ILE A 151 -14.11 -4.14 -6.58
N ASN A 152 -15.36 -4.37 -6.14
CA ASN A 152 -16.40 -3.35 -6.12
C ASN A 152 -16.41 -2.43 -4.90
N ASP A 153 -15.51 -2.60 -3.92
CA ASP A 153 -15.51 -1.80 -2.68
C ASP A 153 -15.42 -0.28 -2.95
N MET A 154 -14.65 0.11 -3.97
CA MET A 154 -14.39 1.52 -4.31
C MET A 154 -14.98 1.94 -5.66
N LEU A 155 -15.81 1.11 -6.27
CA LEU A 155 -16.44 1.44 -7.56
C LEU A 155 -17.66 2.36 -7.36
N ASN A 156 -17.94 3.18 -8.37
CA ASN A 156 -19.18 3.94 -8.40
C ASN A 156 -20.40 3.01 -8.46
N PRO A 157 -21.61 3.49 -8.09
CA PRO A 157 -22.81 2.63 -8.01
C PRO A 157 -23.17 1.93 -9.33
N PHE A 158 -22.93 2.59 -10.48
CA PHE A 158 -23.19 2.02 -11.79
C PHE A 158 -22.25 0.84 -12.11
N MET A 159 -20.96 1.01 -11.82
CA MET A 159 -19.98 -0.06 -12.02
C MET A 159 -20.18 -1.25 -11.07
N LYS A 160 -20.69 -1.01 -9.85
CA LYS A 160 -21.07 -2.09 -8.91
C LYS A 160 -22.15 -3.02 -9.43
N LEU A 161 -22.98 -2.55 -10.38
CA LEU A 161 -24.05 -3.34 -10.98
C LEU A 161 -23.55 -4.25 -12.12
N ILE A 162 -22.41 -3.90 -12.73
CA ILE A 162 -21.87 -4.58 -13.94
C ILE A 162 -20.82 -5.65 -13.57
N ILE A 163 -20.14 -5.50 -12.44
CA ILE A 163 -19.06 -6.38 -11.96
C ILE A 163 -19.53 -7.23 -10.77
#